data_c14970c7ba0783c12dc8a43e960c61ac
#
_entry.id   c14970c7ba0783c12dc8a43e960c61ac
#
_cell.length_a   1.000
_cell.length_b   1.000
_cell.length_c   1.000
_cell.angle_alpha   90.00
_cell.angle_beta   90.00
_cell.angle_gamma   90.00
#
_symmetry.space_group_name_H-M   'P 1'
#
loop_
_entity.id
_entity.type
_entity.pdbx_description
1 polymer ?
#
loop_
_entity_poly.entity_id
_entity_poly.type
_entity_poly.pdbx_seq_one_letter_code
_entity_poly.pdbx_strand_id
1 'polypeptide(L)'
;MPLWTRNDALSPERVLVTGAAGTLGRAVTSELLDHGYAVHAIDQHRPDTLPDGPIWFVQADLHDVGQVAYAMSRCAAVIHLGAIPSPYAHADEVVFRNNTLATFSVFQAASLLGIDRVAFASSGSLYGTAWTPKRFYFQYAPVDESHPFLPHDVYALSKEVDEATARMFVRREHMSAAALRFHWIATREQLLARVRESGDEVTPVDGRSLWGYVDLRDAARACRLAIEVAKVRPYGFRPFNIVAADTLINVPTEEAIRRATPDTEIRSPLPGFAGGFDISSAREILGWVPEHSWRDDS
;
A
#
# COMPACT_ATOMS: atom_id res chain seq x y z
N MET A 1 -25.49 22.14 20.50
CA MET A 1 -24.50 21.33 21.27
C MET A 1 -23.83 20.39 20.29
N PRO A 2 -22.50 20.34 20.25
CA PRO A 2 -21.81 19.42 19.34
C PRO A 2 -22.07 17.97 19.77
N LEU A 3 -22.36 17.10 18.78
CA LEU A 3 -22.72 15.68 18.96
C LEU A 3 -21.58 14.76 19.47
N TRP A 4 -20.47 15.30 20.01
CA TRP A 4 -19.26 14.56 20.34
C TRP A 4 -18.89 14.47 21.82
N THR A 5 -19.85 14.48 22.72
CA THR A 5 -19.55 14.44 24.17
C THR A 5 -19.73 13.09 24.85
N ARG A 6 -19.82 11.95 24.15
CA ARG A 6 -19.82 10.65 24.80
C ARG A 6 -18.74 9.74 24.23
N ASN A 7 -17.82 9.36 25.10
CA ASN A 7 -16.92 8.24 24.94
C ASN A 7 -17.71 7.00 25.43
N ASP A 8 -18.59 6.49 24.58
CA ASP A 8 -19.31 5.26 24.91
C ASP A 8 -18.41 4.08 24.55
N ALA A 9 -18.11 3.22 25.54
CA ALA A 9 -17.38 1.97 25.36
C ALA A 9 -18.02 1.00 24.34
N LEU A 10 -19.16 1.38 23.78
CA LEU A 10 -19.94 0.66 22.77
C LEU A 10 -19.89 1.33 21.38
N SER A 11 -19.19 2.45 21.22
CA SER A 11 -19.06 3.09 19.91
C SER A 11 -17.98 2.40 19.08
N PRO A 12 -18.20 2.19 17.75
CA PRO A 12 -17.20 1.60 16.89
C PRO A 12 -15.90 2.40 16.91
N GLU A 13 -14.77 1.70 16.89
CA GLU A 13 -13.44 2.32 16.78
C GLU A 13 -13.34 3.09 15.47
N ARG A 14 -12.77 4.30 15.49
CA ARG A 14 -12.67 5.16 14.31
C ARG A 14 -11.30 5.06 13.68
N VAL A 15 -11.28 4.92 12.36
CA VAL A 15 -10.05 4.87 11.55
C VAL A 15 -10.09 6.02 10.54
N LEU A 16 -9.02 6.80 10.47
CA LEU A 16 -8.85 7.76 9.39
C LEU A 16 -8.36 7.03 8.14
N VAL A 17 -9.03 7.25 7.00
CA VAL A 17 -8.57 6.82 5.67
C VAL A 17 -8.33 8.06 4.83
N THR A 18 -7.09 8.28 4.39
CA THR A 18 -6.75 9.34 3.43
C THR A 18 -6.69 8.79 2.03
N GLY A 19 -6.92 9.63 1.01
CA GLY A 19 -7.07 9.13 -0.37
C GLY A 19 -8.34 8.29 -0.53
N ALA A 20 -9.35 8.58 0.28
CA ALA A 20 -10.57 7.76 0.42
C ALA A 20 -11.44 7.71 -0.84
N ALA A 21 -11.31 8.69 -1.74
CA ALA A 21 -12.01 8.71 -3.03
C ALA A 21 -11.32 7.85 -4.10
N GLY A 22 -10.05 7.46 -3.89
CA GLY A 22 -9.29 6.60 -4.78
C GLY A 22 -9.78 5.14 -4.79
N THR A 23 -9.32 4.35 -5.75
CA THR A 23 -9.73 2.94 -5.90
C THR A 23 -9.45 2.12 -4.62
N LEU A 24 -8.22 2.15 -4.12
CA LEU A 24 -7.87 1.44 -2.88
C LEU A 24 -8.57 2.06 -1.66
N GLY A 25 -8.68 3.41 -1.60
CA GLY A 25 -9.33 4.10 -0.49
C GLY A 25 -10.80 3.69 -0.30
N ARG A 26 -11.56 3.55 -1.40
CA ARG A 26 -12.94 3.04 -1.36
C ARG A 26 -13.01 1.59 -0.89
N ALA A 27 -12.11 0.73 -1.39
CA ALA A 27 -12.06 -0.67 -0.98
C ALA A 27 -11.71 -0.81 0.51
N VAL A 28 -10.75 -0.05 1.00
CA VAL A 28 -10.37 -0.02 2.43
C VAL A 28 -11.52 0.53 3.29
N THR A 29 -12.24 1.54 2.81
CA THR A 29 -13.41 2.07 3.51
C THR A 29 -14.48 0.99 3.67
N SER A 30 -14.82 0.26 2.60
CA SER A 30 -15.78 -0.85 2.67
C SER A 30 -15.28 -1.96 3.60
N GLU A 31 -14.02 -2.39 3.46
CA GLU A 31 -13.40 -3.42 4.32
C GLU A 31 -13.48 -3.07 5.81
N LEU A 32 -13.25 -1.81 6.18
CA LEU A 32 -13.34 -1.35 7.57
C LEU A 32 -14.78 -1.36 8.08
N LEU A 33 -15.74 -0.90 7.28
CA LEU A 33 -17.16 -0.89 7.65
C LEU A 33 -17.70 -2.31 7.86
N ASP A 34 -17.34 -3.24 6.97
CA ASP A 34 -17.73 -4.66 7.04
C ASP A 34 -17.19 -5.34 8.30
N HIS A 35 -16.10 -4.79 8.88
CA HIS A 35 -15.49 -5.25 10.13
C HIS A 35 -15.85 -4.40 11.35
N GLY A 36 -16.90 -3.57 11.25
CA GLY A 36 -17.48 -2.87 12.40
C GLY A 36 -16.73 -1.59 12.84
N TYR A 37 -15.86 -1.05 12.00
CA TYR A 37 -15.21 0.26 12.25
C TYR A 37 -16.12 1.41 11.80
N ALA A 38 -15.92 2.57 12.40
CA ALA A 38 -16.36 3.83 11.82
C ALA A 38 -15.22 4.46 11.04
N VAL A 39 -15.51 5.09 9.91
CA VAL A 39 -14.47 5.64 9.02
C VAL A 39 -14.56 7.16 8.97
N HIS A 40 -13.45 7.83 9.28
CA HIS A 40 -13.20 9.20 8.89
C HIS A 40 -12.47 9.19 7.56
N ALA A 41 -13.14 9.61 6.50
CA ALA A 41 -12.63 9.58 5.13
C ALA A 41 -12.20 10.97 4.70
N ILE A 42 -10.97 11.14 4.19
CA ILE A 42 -10.52 12.42 3.63
C ILE A 42 -9.93 12.25 2.24
N ASP A 43 -10.22 13.23 1.40
CA ASP A 43 -9.67 13.36 0.05
C ASP A 43 -9.77 14.83 -0.40
N GLN A 44 -9.06 15.19 -1.47
CA GLN A 44 -9.19 16.50 -2.12
C GLN A 44 -10.53 16.64 -2.86
N HIS A 45 -11.11 15.52 -3.28
CA HIS A 45 -12.38 15.48 -4.00
C HIS A 45 -13.35 14.56 -3.27
N ARG A 46 -14.58 15.05 -3.07
CA ARG A 46 -15.64 14.21 -2.53
C ARG A 46 -16.10 13.21 -3.61
N PRO A 47 -16.14 11.89 -3.33
CA PRO A 47 -16.70 10.94 -4.28
C PRO A 47 -18.22 11.13 -4.42
N ASP A 48 -18.74 10.80 -5.60
CA ASP A 48 -20.18 10.91 -5.89
C ASP A 48 -21.04 10.02 -4.95
N THR A 49 -20.48 8.89 -4.57
CA THR A 49 -21.13 7.93 -3.66
C THR A 49 -20.16 7.51 -2.56
N LEU A 50 -20.71 7.35 -1.35
CA LEU A 50 -20.01 6.73 -0.22
C LEU A 50 -20.69 5.40 0.09
N PRO A 51 -19.96 4.38 0.58
CA PRO A 51 -20.59 3.16 1.11
C PRO A 51 -21.56 3.48 2.25
N ASP A 52 -22.56 2.61 2.42
CA ASP A 52 -23.46 2.72 3.58
C ASP A 52 -22.72 2.39 4.87
N GLY A 53 -22.94 3.20 5.91
CA GLY A 53 -22.34 2.94 7.21
C GLY A 53 -21.91 4.20 7.97
N PRO A 54 -21.22 4.05 9.11
CA PRO A 54 -20.74 5.15 9.94
C PRO A 54 -19.51 5.83 9.33
N ILE A 55 -19.74 6.59 8.27
CA ILE A 55 -18.71 7.37 7.55
C ILE A 55 -18.89 8.86 7.79
N TRP A 56 -17.79 9.54 8.08
CA TRP A 56 -17.71 10.99 8.06
C TRP A 56 -16.64 11.42 7.02
N PHE A 57 -17.09 12.03 5.92
CA PHE A 57 -16.20 12.51 4.86
C PHE A 57 -15.89 13.98 5.02
N VAL A 58 -14.59 14.32 4.97
CA VAL A 58 -14.07 15.69 4.97
C VAL A 58 -13.25 15.92 3.72
N GLN A 59 -13.56 16.98 2.98
CA GLN A 59 -12.67 17.45 1.93
C GLN A 59 -11.52 18.19 2.58
N ALA A 60 -10.28 17.73 2.36
CA ALA A 60 -9.10 18.28 3.01
C ALA A 60 -7.86 18.22 2.12
N ASP A 61 -6.97 19.19 2.28
CA ASP A 61 -5.62 19.16 1.72
C ASP A 61 -4.68 18.42 2.69
N LEU A 62 -4.07 17.33 2.23
CA LEU A 62 -3.12 16.56 3.04
C LEU A 62 -1.82 17.32 3.34
N HIS A 63 -1.56 18.44 2.67
CA HIS A 63 -0.40 19.28 2.98
C HIS A 63 -0.63 20.18 4.20
N ASP A 64 -1.87 20.33 4.62
CA ASP A 64 -2.25 21.14 5.80
C ASP A 64 -2.44 20.25 7.03
N VAL A 65 -1.46 20.26 7.93
CA VAL A 65 -1.49 19.49 9.19
C VAL A 65 -2.74 19.79 10.02
N GLY A 66 -3.25 21.01 10.01
CA GLY A 66 -4.45 21.42 10.77
C GLY A 66 -5.71 20.74 10.23
N GLN A 67 -5.90 20.71 8.90
CA GLN A 67 -7.02 20.02 8.26
C GLN A 67 -6.94 18.52 8.51
N VAL A 68 -5.74 17.93 8.37
CA VAL A 68 -5.52 16.50 8.64
C VAL A 68 -5.81 16.18 10.11
N ALA A 69 -5.30 16.96 11.06
CA ALA A 69 -5.56 16.79 12.49
C ALA A 69 -7.05 16.92 12.86
N TYR A 70 -7.75 17.86 12.24
CA TYR A 70 -9.21 18.00 12.40
C TYR A 70 -9.95 16.74 11.98
N ALA A 71 -9.67 16.22 10.79
CA ALA A 71 -10.28 15.01 10.27
C ALA A 71 -9.88 13.75 11.07
N MET A 72 -8.65 13.72 11.61
CA MET A 72 -8.10 12.63 12.41
C MET A 72 -8.60 12.62 13.85
N SER A 73 -9.28 13.68 14.28
CA SER A 73 -9.75 13.80 15.66
C SER A 73 -10.62 12.61 16.08
N ARG A 74 -10.32 12.02 17.26
CA ARG A 74 -10.98 10.82 17.82
C ARG A 74 -10.77 9.53 17.02
N CYS A 75 -9.89 9.49 16.05
CA CYS A 75 -9.48 8.24 15.44
C CYS A 75 -8.49 7.50 16.35
N ALA A 76 -8.51 6.19 16.29
CA ALA A 76 -7.61 5.32 17.02
C ALA A 76 -6.47 4.79 16.13
N ALA A 77 -6.61 4.90 14.81
CA ALA A 77 -5.62 4.49 13.84
C ALA A 77 -5.76 5.28 12.53
N VAL A 78 -4.74 5.20 11.70
CA VAL A 78 -4.69 5.87 10.40
C VAL A 78 -4.31 4.87 9.31
N ILE A 79 -5.01 4.93 8.17
CA ILE A 79 -4.61 4.29 6.92
C ILE A 79 -4.39 5.40 5.88
N HIS A 80 -3.12 5.63 5.55
CA HIS A 80 -2.71 6.71 4.65
C HIS A 80 -2.46 6.20 3.24
N LEU A 81 -3.37 6.54 2.30
CA LEU A 81 -3.34 6.11 0.90
C LEU A 81 -3.27 7.30 -0.08
N GLY A 82 -3.38 8.53 0.43
CA GLY A 82 -3.40 9.73 -0.40
C GLY A 82 -2.03 10.05 -0.99
N ALA A 83 -1.85 9.79 -2.28
CA ALA A 83 -0.63 10.07 -3.02
C ALA A 83 -0.91 10.20 -4.53
N ILE A 84 0.00 10.79 -5.27
CA ILE A 84 0.09 10.67 -6.72
C ILE A 84 0.79 9.33 -7.02
N PRO A 85 0.11 8.33 -7.62
CA PRO A 85 0.59 6.94 -7.66
C PRO A 85 1.50 6.60 -8.85
N SER A 86 2.02 7.62 -9.54
CA SER A 86 2.79 7.42 -10.77
C SER A 86 3.75 8.60 -10.99
N PRO A 87 4.95 8.37 -11.56
CA PRO A 87 5.86 9.45 -11.94
C PRO A 87 5.40 10.21 -13.19
N TYR A 88 4.41 9.70 -13.95
CA TYR A 88 4.00 10.27 -15.24
C TYR A 88 2.76 11.16 -15.16
N ALA A 89 2.10 11.24 -14.02
CA ALA A 89 0.85 11.99 -13.89
C ALA A 89 1.07 13.50 -13.81
N HIS A 90 2.22 13.94 -13.31
CA HIS A 90 2.57 15.35 -13.06
C HIS A 90 4.08 15.56 -13.22
N ALA A 91 4.52 16.82 -13.17
CA ALA A 91 5.95 17.15 -13.11
C ALA A 91 6.60 16.57 -11.83
N ASP A 92 7.88 16.25 -11.91
CA ASP A 92 8.61 15.53 -10.86
C ASP A 92 8.53 16.23 -9.49
N GLU A 93 8.70 17.54 -9.43
CA GLU A 93 8.63 18.29 -8.18
C GLU A 93 7.21 18.29 -7.58
N VAL A 94 6.17 18.19 -8.41
CA VAL A 94 4.77 18.09 -7.95
C VAL A 94 4.55 16.73 -7.30
N VAL A 95 4.98 15.63 -7.94
CA VAL A 95 4.87 14.27 -7.40
C VAL A 95 5.63 14.16 -6.08
N PHE A 96 6.89 14.59 -6.06
CA PHE A 96 7.75 14.52 -4.88
C PHE A 96 7.15 15.31 -3.72
N ARG A 97 6.85 16.60 -3.94
CA ARG A 97 6.29 17.46 -2.91
C ARG A 97 4.95 16.96 -2.39
N ASN A 98 4.05 16.54 -3.30
CA ASN A 98 2.73 16.04 -2.91
C ASN A 98 2.85 14.84 -1.97
N ASN A 99 3.59 13.84 -2.38
CA ASN A 99 3.65 12.58 -1.64
C ASN A 99 4.38 12.73 -0.30
N THR A 100 5.56 13.35 -0.32
CA THR A 100 6.39 13.47 0.89
C THR A 100 5.78 14.41 1.93
N LEU A 101 5.19 15.53 1.51
CA LEU A 101 4.56 16.47 2.44
C LEU A 101 3.25 15.90 3.00
N ALA A 102 2.44 15.20 2.18
CA ALA A 102 1.23 14.53 2.65
C ALA A 102 1.56 13.49 3.73
N THR A 103 2.56 12.63 3.48
CA THR A 103 3.01 11.63 4.46
C THR A 103 3.52 12.30 5.74
N PHE A 104 4.37 13.32 5.63
CA PHE A 104 4.86 14.05 6.80
C PHE A 104 3.70 14.65 7.62
N SER A 105 2.74 15.31 6.96
CA SER A 105 1.60 15.95 7.62
C SER A 105 0.70 14.94 8.34
N VAL A 106 0.48 13.76 7.74
CA VAL A 106 -0.31 12.69 8.37
C VAL A 106 0.39 12.16 9.61
N PHE A 107 1.68 11.86 9.54
CA PHE A 107 2.44 11.39 10.71
C PHE A 107 2.56 12.49 11.78
N GLN A 108 2.72 13.75 11.39
CA GLN A 108 2.76 14.88 12.33
C GLN A 108 1.42 15.06 13.05
N ALA A 109 0.29 14.96 12.33
CA ALA A 109 -1.03 15.03 12.93
C ALA A 109 -1.28 13.82 13.88
N ALA A 110 -0.87 12.62 13.49
CA ALA A 110 -0.95 11.43 14.35
C ALA A 110 -0.16 11.62 15.65
N SER A 111 1.08 12.12 15.56
CA SER A 111 1.92 12.47 16.71
C SER A 111 1.25 13.47 17.64
N LEU A 112 0.73 14.59 17.10
CA LEU A 112 0.05 15.63 17.87
C LEU A 112 -1.19 15.12 18.61
N LEU A 113 -1.87 14.13 18.06
CA LEU A 113 -3.09 13.55 18.63
C LEU A 113 -2.85 12.27 19.46
N GLY A 114 -1.60 11.83 19.57
CA GLY A 114 -1.24 10.63 20.31
C GLY A 114 -1.73 9.32 19.66
N ILE A 115 -1.90 9.33 18.33
CA ILE A 115 -2.27 8.13 17.57
C ILE A 115 -1.00 7.35 17.23
N ASP A 116 -0.94 6.12 17.65
CA ASP A 116 0.26 5.27 17.60
C ASP A 116 0.21 4.14 16.55
N ARG A 117 -0.87 4.06 15.74
CA ARG A 117 -1.07 3.03 14.73
C ARG A 117 -1.31 3.64 13.36
N VAL A 118 -0.33 3.47 12.47
CA VAL A 118 -0.38 3.99 11.09
C VAL A 118 -0.04 2.89 10.11
N ALA A 119 -0.92 2.61 9.16
CA ALA A 119 -0.59 1.87 7.95
C ALA A 119 -0.53 2.86 6.78
N PHE A 120 0.42 2.73 5.88
CA PHE A 120 0.51 3.64 4.74
C PHE A 120 0.96 2.93 3.46
N ALA A 121 0.48 3.46 2.33
CA ALA A 121 0.84 2.94 1.03
C ALA A 121 2.29 3.31 0.67
N SER A 122 3.19 2.34 0.79
CA SER A 122 4.47 2.32 0.11
C SER A 122 4.32 1.63 -1.25
N SER A 123 5.40 1.28 -1.92
CA SER A 123 5.34 0.70 -3.26
C SER A 123 6.51 -0.22 -3.55
N GLY A 124 6.29 -1.29 -4.32
CA GLY A 124 7.35 -2.09 -4.91
C GLY A 124 8.26 -1.32 -5.88
N SER A 125 7.85 -0.12 -6.32
CA SER A 125 8.71 0.76 -7.15
C SER A 125 9.97 1.24 -6.43
N LEU A 126 10.01 1.22 -5.09
CA LEU A 126 11.20 1.49 -4.26
C LEU A 126 12.43 0.70 -4.70
N TYR A 127 12.22 -0.52 -5.17
CA TYR A 127 13.30 -1.38 -5.65
C TYR A 127 13.95 -0.86 -6.95
N GLY A 128 13.35 0.17 -7.60
CA GLY A 128 13.92 0.91 -8.71
C GLY A 128 13.72 0.30 -10.10
N THR A 129 13.04 -0.82 -10.20
CA THR A 129 12.89 -1.53 -11.48
C THR A 129 11.67 -1.08 -12.29
N ALA A 130 10.59 -0.64 -11.63
CA ALA A 130 9.28 -0.43 -12.24
C ALA A 130 9.27 0.63 -13.36
N TRP A 131 9.87 1.79 -13.10
CA TRP A 131 9.79 2.97 -13.99
C TRP A 131 11.14 3.38 -14.58
N THR A 132 12.16 2.51 -14.48
CA THR A 132 13.50 2.81 -14.99
C THR A 132 13.53 2.90 -16.52
N PRO A 133 14.16 3.92 -17.11
CA PRO A 133 14.36 4.01 -18.54
C PRO A 133 15.49 3.07 -19.05
N LYS A 134 16.28 2.53 -18.15
CA LYS A 134 17.45 1.67 -18.47
C LYS A 134 17.12 0.21 -18.19
N ARG A 135 17.90 -0.72 -18.74
CA ARG A 135 17.88 -2.11 -18.30
C ARG A 135 18.39 -2.15 -16.86
N PHE A 136 17.49 -2.45 -15.96
CA PHE A 136 17.76 -2.58 -14.53
C PHE A 136 16.78 -3.61 -13.96
N TYR A 137 17.30 -4.59 -13.25
CA TYR A 137 16.55 -5.73 -12.77
C TYR A 137 16.76 -5.91 -11.27
N PHE A 138 15.90 -6.69 -10.64
CA PHE A 138 16.12 -7.12 -9.28
C PHE A 138 17.43 -7.89 -9.17
N GLN A 139 18.16 -7.68 -8.09
CA GLN A 139 19.40 -8.41 -7.86
C GLN A 139 19.14 -9.90 -7.62
N TYR A 140 18.01 -10.20 -6.98
CA TYR A 140 17.59 -11.58 -6.70
C TYR A 140 16.06 -11.72 -6.61
N ALA A 141 15.60 -12.98 -6.72
CA ALA A 141 14.22 -13.41 -6.49
C ALA A 141 14.22 -14.72 -5.66
N PRO A 142 13.26 -14.95 -4.75
CA PRO A 142 12.19 -14.01 -4.37
C PRO A 142 12.75 -12.74 -3.71
N VAL A 143 12.12 -11.59 -4.01
CA VAL A 143 12.50 -10.29 -3.47
C VAL A 143 11.87 -10.10 -2.09
N ASP A 144 12.69 -9.99 -1.06
CA ASP A 144 12.25 -9.64 0.30
C ASP A 144 12.37 -8.14 0.59
N GLU A 145 11.93 -7.72 1.77
CA GLU A 145 11.94 -6.31 2.17
C GLU A 145 13.34 -5.75 2.43
N SER A 146 14.37 -6.59 2.48
CA SER A 146 15.78 -6.20 2.64
C SER A 146 16.48 -5.88 1.31
N HIS A 147 15.82 -6.15 0.17
CA HIS A 147 16.36 -5.81 -1.15
C HIS A 147 16.70 -4.30 -1.22
N PRO A 148 17.85 -3.91 -1.77
CA PRO A 148 18.26 -2.51 -1.84
C PRO A 148 17.24 -1.62 -2.55
N PHE A 149 17.11 -0.38 -2.06
CA PHE A 149 16.38 0.68 -2.74
C PHE A 149 17.28 1.34 -3.77
N LEU A 150 16.81 1.37 -4.99
CA LEU A 150 17.57 1.95 -6.11
C LEU A 150 16.60 2.76 -7.01
N PRO A 151 15.92 3.78 -6.48
CA PRO A 151 14.94 4.55 -7.24
C PRO A 151 15.58 5.23 -8.45
N HIS A 152 14.91 5.11 -9.59
CA HIS A 152 15.29 5.76 -10.84
C HIS A 152 14.26 6.80 -11.29
N ASP A 153 13.20 6.97 -10.52
CA ASP A 153 12.14 7.92 -10.77
C ASP A 153 11.71 8.63 -9.48
N VAL A 154 11.00 9.73 -9.65
CA VAL A 154 10.58 10.61 -8.55
C VAL A 154 9.52 9.96 -7.65
N TYR A 155 8.66 9.10 -8.19
CA TYR A 155 7.65 8.42 -7.40
C TYR A 155 8.30 7.40 -6.44
N ALA A 156 9.23 6.59 -6.95
CA ALA A 156 10.01 5.67 -6.14
C ALA A 156 10.79 6.40 -5.05
N LEU A 157 11.45 7.53 -5.39
CA LEU A 157 12.15 8.38 -4.43
C LEU A 157 11.20 8.93 -3.37
N SER A 158 9.99 9.38 -3.76
CA SER A 158 9.01 9.88 -2.79
C SER A 158 8.62 8.80 -1.77
N LYS A 159 8.47 7.55 -2.21
CA LYS A 159 8.14 6.42 -1.32
C LYS A 159 9.28 6.05 -0.39
N GLU A 160 10.54 6.17 -0.82
CA GLU A 160 11.71 6.01 0.06
C GLU A 160 11.71 7.08 1.17
N VAL A 161 11.43 8.33 0.82
CA VAL A 161 11.30 9.44 1.78
C VAL A 161 10.11 9.22 2.73
N ASP A 162 8.98 8.70 2.23
CA ASP A 162 7.82 8.35 3.04
C ASP A 162 8.20 7.30 4.11
N GLU A 163 8.91 6.23 3.72
CA GLU A 163 9.40 5.24 4.69
C GLU A 163 10.45 5.81 5.67
N ALA A 164 11.32 6.70 5.21
CA ALA A 164 12.29 7.37 6.10
C ALA A 164 11.58 8.27 7.11
N THR A 165 10.55 8.99 6.68
CA THR A 165 9.66 9.80 7.52
C THR A 165 8.99 8.95 8.58
N ALA A 166 8.37 7.84 8.20
CA ALA A 166 7.74 6.90 9.13
C ALA A 166 8.73 6.36 10.18
N ARG A 167 9.95 5.95 9.75
CA ARG A 167 11.01 5.50 10.67
C ARG A 167 11.39 6.58 11.69
N MET A 168 11.42 7.84 11.29
CA MET A 168 11.72 8.95 12.20
C MET A 168 10.62 9.08 13.25
N PHE A 169 9.34 9.11 12.86
CA PHE A 169 8.22 9.21 13.79
C PHE A 169 8.14 8.01 14.74
N VAL A 170 8.34 6.78 14.24
CA VAL A 170 8.38 5.58 15.09
C VAL A 170 9.45 5.68 16.18
N ARG A 171 10.66 6.17 15.83
CA ARG A 171 11.73 6.37 16.83
C ARG A 171 11.37 7.45 17.84
N ARG A 172 10.68 8.51 17.42
CA ARG A 172 10.35 9.65 18.26
C ARG A 172 9.13 9.40 19.17
N GLU A 173 8.09 8.75 18.64
CA GLU A 173 6.77 8.67 19.26
C GLU A 173 6.38 7.25 19.72
N HIS A 174 7.26 6.26 19.55
CA HIS A 174 6.97 4.85 19.90
C HIS A 174 5.73 4.26 19.21
N MET A 175 5.38 4.74 18.01
CA MET A 175 4.24 4.24 17.24
C MET A 175 4.58 2.98 16.43
N SER A 176 3.56 2.29 15.95
CA SER A 176 3.67 1.25 14.93
C SER A 176 3.30 1.81 13.57
N ALA A 177 4.19 1.66 12.59
CA ALA A 177 3.99 2.10 11.23
C ALA A 177 4.26 0.96 10.24
N ALA A 178 3.23 0.52 9.51
CA ALA A 178 3.33 -0.46 8.43
C ALA A 178 3.52 0.25 7.10
N ALA A 179 4.66 0.04 6.45
CA ALA A 179 4.88 0.44 5.06
C ALA A 179 4.43 -0.69 4.14
N LEU A 180 3.24 -0.59 3.55
CA LEU A 180 2.67 -1.61 2.68
C LEU A 180 3.20 -1.39 1.25
N ARG A 181 4.19 -2.19 0.85
CA ARG A 181 4.80 -2.14 -0.49
C ARG A 181 3.92 -2.87 -1.48
N PHE A 182 2.94 -2.15 -1.99
CA PHE A 182 2.04 -2.68 -3.00
C PHE A 182 2.73 -2.80 -4.36
N HIS A 183 2.40 -3.87 -5.07
CA HIS A 183 2.59 -3.98 -6.49
C HIS A 183 1.34 -3.47 -7.23
N TRP A 184 1.16 -3.78 -8.50
CA TRP A 184 -0.01 -3.33 -9.23
C TRP A 184 -1.29 -3.80 -8.55
N ILE A 185 -2.04 -2.87 -7.96
CA ILE A 185 -3.34 -3.13 -7.34
C ILE A 185 -4.40 -3.10 -8.45
N ALA A 186 -5.15 -4.18 -8.61
CA ALA A 186 -6.15 -4.27 -9.65
C ALA A 186 -7.36 -5.11 -9.23
N THR A 187 -8.50 -4.84 -9.86
CA THR A 187 -9.66 -5.74 -9.76
C THR A 187 -9.43 -6.99 -10.60
N ARG A 188 -10.20 -8.05 -10.33
CA ARG A 188 -10.11 -9.29 -11.12
C ARG A 188 -10.33 -9.05 -12.62
N GLU A 189 -11.27 -8.17 -12.98
CA GLU A 189 -11.55 -7.83 -14.38
C GLU A 189 -10.34 -7.17 -15.06
N GLN A 190 -9.64 -6.27 -14.34
CA GLN A 190 -8.43 -5.62 -14.83
C GLN A 190 -7.28 -6.62 -14.99
N LEU A 191 -7.12 -7.55 -14.03
CA LEU A 191 -6.12 -8.62 -14.09
C LEU A 191 -6.36 -9.52 -15.31
N LEU A 192 -7.59 -9.99 -15.51
CA LEU A 192 -7.97 -10.81 -16.66
C LEU A 192 -7.82 -10.08 -18.00
N ALA A 193 -8.11 -8.78 -18.04
CA ALA A 193 -7.90 -7.96 -19.24
C ALA A 193 -6.40 -7.88 -19.57
N ARG A 194 -5.56 -7.61 -18.57
CA ARG A 194 -4.11 -7.53 -18.76
C ARG A 194 -3.50 -8.84 -19.24
N VAL A 195 -3.92 -9.97 -18.67
CA VAL A 195 -3.44 -11.30 -19.12
C VAL A 195 -3.82 -11.59 -20.57
N ARG A 196 -5.05 -11.22 -20.97
CA ARG A 196 -5.49 -11.38 -22.38
C ARG A 196 -4.67 -10.52 -23.35
N GLU A 197 -4.30 -9.30 -22.93
CA GLU A 197 -3.49 -8.37 -23.74
C GLU A 197 -2.04 -8.84 -23.88
N SER A 198 -1.45 -9.33 -22.77
CA SER A 198 -0.03 -9.73 -22.73
C SER A 198 0.20 -11.11 -23.34
N GLY A 199 -0.80 -12.00 -23.31
CA GLY A 199 -0.64 -13.39 -23.70
C GLY A 199 0.47 -14.09 -22.90
N ASP A 200 1.24 -14.97 -23.59
CA ASP A 200 2.38 -15.69 -23.02
C ASP A 200 3.73 -15.01 -23.39
N GLU A 201 3.69 -13.76 -23.83
CA GLU A 201 4.89 -13.01 -24.20
C GLU A 201 5.68 -12.61 -22.97
N VAL A 202 6.96 -12.97 -22.94
CA VAL A 202 7.90 -12.61 -21.87
C VAL A 202 8.82 -11.53 -22.37
N THR A 203 8.55 -10.29 -21.99
CA THR A 203 9.38 -9.15 -22.34
C THR A 203 10.25 -8.67 -21.18
N PRO A 204 11.44 -8.07 -21.46
CA PRO A 204 12.25 -7.43 -20.42
C PRO A 204 11.52 -6.30 -19.70
N VAL A 205 10.54 -5.66 -20.34
CA VAL A 205 9.74 -4.57 -19.74
C VAL A 205 8.79 -5.14 -18.69
N ASP A 206 8.10 -6.23 -18.99
CA ASP A 206 7.18 -6.87 -18.06
C ASP A 206 7.93 -7.53 -16.88
N GLY A 207 9.16 -8.02 -17.12
CA GLY A 207 10.04 -8.56 -16.07
C GLY A 207 10.48 -7.56 -15.00
N ARG A 208 10.30 -6.25 -15.22
CA ARG A 208 10.66 -5.19 -14.25
C ARG A 208 9.85 -5.25 -12.95
N SER A 209 8.69 -5.87 -12.95
CA SER A 209 7.86 -6.09 -11.76
C SER A 209 7.85 -7.54 -11.31
N LEU A 210 8.62 -8.44 -11.94
CA LEU A 210 8.50 -9.89 -11.81
C LEU A 210 7.04 -10.36 -11.93
N TRP A 211 6.25 -9.66 -12.76
CA TRP A 211 4.81 -9.90 -12.98
C TRP A 211 3.99 -9.88 -11.69
N GLY A 212 4.46 -9.17 -10.65
CA GLY A 212 3.78 -9.05 -9.38
C GLY A 212 2.55 -8.15 -9.48
N TYR A 213 1.48 -8.57 -8.82
CA TYR A 213 0.23 -7.84 -8.67
C TYR A 213 -0.38 -8.11 -7.30
N VAL A 214 -1.44 -7.41 -6.94
CA VAL A 214 -2.28 -7.75 -5.79
C VAL A 214 -3.75 -7.45 -6.12
N ASP A 215 -4.65 -8.38 -5.76
CA ASP A 215 -6.09 -8.13 -5.87
C ASP A 215 -6.50 -6.99 -4.92
N LEU A 216 -7.39 -6.13 -5.38
CA LEU A 216 -7.86 -4.96 -4.62
C LEU A 216 -8.41 -5.33 -3.24
N ARG A 217 -9.08 -6.48 -3.11
CA ARG A 217 -9.64 -6.99 -1.85
C ARG A 217 -8.53 -7.39 -0.87
N ASP A 218 -7.50 -8.08 -1.35
CA ASP A 218 -6.33 -8.47 -0.55
C ASP A 218 -5.52 -7.26 -0.12
N ALA A 219 -5.39 -6.24 -0.98
CA ALA A 219 -4.74 -4.98 -0.64
C ALA A 219 -5.50 -4.23 0.47
N ALA A 220 -6.83 -4.17 0.39
CA ALA A 220 -7.68 -3.55 1.42
C ALA A 220 -7.56 -4.31 2.76
N ARG A 221 -7.60 -5.63 2.73
CA ARG A 221 -7.45 -6.49 3.91
C ARG A 221 -6.07 -6.31 4.57
N ALA A 222 -5.00 -6.15 3.80
CA ALA A 222 -3.67 -5.87 4.33
C ALA A 222 -3.64 -4.56 5.15
N CYS A 223 -4.31 -3.52 4.67
CA CYS A 223 -4.43 -2.25 5.39
C CYS A 223 -5.12 -2.41 6.74
N ARG A 224 -6.23 -3.15 6.81
CA ARG A 224 -6.95 -3.41 8.07
C ARG A 224 -6.10 -4.23 9.03
N LEU A 225 -5.56 -5.35 8.59
CA LEU A 225 -4.73 -6.23 9.43
C LEU A 225 -3.53 -5.50 10.02
N ALA A 226 -2.90 -4.59 9.27
CA ALA A 226 -1.76 -3.81 9.76
C ALA A 226 -2.11 -2.99 11.01
N ILE A 227 -3.26 -2.31 11.04
CA ILE A 227 -3.67 -1.52 12.21
C ILE A 227 -4.22 -2.38 13.35
N GLU A 228 -4.84 -3.52 13.05
CA GLU A 228 -5.35 -4.46 14.04
C GLU A 228 -4.23 -5.15 14.80
N VAL A 229 -3.23 -5.67 14.09
CA VAL A 229 -2.08 -6.31 14.74
C VAL A 229 -1.28 -5.32 15.56
N ALA A 230 -1.09 -4.08 15.09
CA ALA A 230 -0.42 -3.03 15.84
C ALA A 230 -1.10 -2.73 17.19
N LYS A 231 -2.44 -2.88 17.28
CA LYS A 231 -3.22 -2.69 18.50
C LYS A 231 -2.87 -3.70 19.61
N VAL A 232 -2.65 -4.96 19.22
CA VAL A 232 -2.43 -6.07 20.17
C VAL A 232 -0.96 -6.44 20.33
N ARG A 233 -0.16 -6.19 19.31
CA ARG A 233 1.28 -6.47 19.27
C ARG A 233 2.00 -5.35 18.49
N PRO A 234 2.37 -4.24 19.15
CA PRO A 234 3.14 -3.18 18.53
C PRO A 234 4.44 -3.71 17.91
N TYR A 235 4.73 -3.31 16.66
CA TYR A 235 5.87 -3.84 15.89
C TYR A 235 6.87 -2.76 15.44
N GLY A 236 6.64 -1.50 15.83
CA GLY A 236 7.48 -0.38 15.40
C GLY A 236 7.34 -0.09 13.89
N PHE A 237 8.44 0.26 13.23
CA PHE A 237 8.44 0.38 11.77
C PHE A 237 8.66 -0.98 11.12
N ARG A 238 7.74 -1.35 10.21
CA ARG A 238 7.87 -2.57 9.41
C ARG A 238 7.42 -2.35 7.97
N PRO A 239 8.27 -2.64 6.98
CA PRO A 239 7.84 -2.80 5.60
C PRO A 239 7.25 -4.20 5.39
N PHE A 240 6.31 -4.30 4.44
CA PHE A 240 5.68 -5.56 4.04
C PHE A 240 5.46 -5.57 2.54
N ASN A 241 5.96 -6.59 1.85
CA ASN A 241 5.57 -6.87 0.48
C ASN A 241 4.11 -7.35 0.46
N ILE A 242 3.24 -6.62 -0.20
CA ILE A 242 1.82 -6.96 -0.36
C ILE A 242 1.59 -7.26 -1.84
N VAL A 243 1.70 -8.53 -2.17
CA VAL A 243 1.70 -9.04 -3.54
C VAL A 243 1.07 -10.43 -3.57
N ALA A 244 0.45 -10.80 -4.70
CA ALA A 244 -0.15 -12.13 -4.88
C ALA A 244 0.89 -13.25 -4.77
N ALA A 245 0.42 -14.46 -4.44
CA ALA A 245 1.27 -15.63 -4.31
C ALA A 245 1.74 -16.19 -5.67
N ASP A 246 1.14 -15.71 -6.76
CA ASP A 246 1.45 -16.09 -8.14
C ASP A 246 1.80 -14.89 -9.00
N THR A 247 2.11 -15.13 -10.26
CA THR A 247 2.50 -14.12 -11.24
C THR A 247 1.39 -13.86 -12.27
N LEU A 248 1.38 -12.65 -12.83
CA LEU A 248 0.45 -12.23 -13.88
C LEU A 248 0.93 -12.65 -15.28
N ILE A 249 1.39 -13.91 -15.43
CA ILE A 249 1.87 -14.46 -16.70
C ILE A 249 1.68 -15.99 -16.73
N ASN A 250 1.38 -16.58 -17.90
CA ASN A 250 1.20 -18.02 -18.10
C ASN A 250 2.51 -18.77 -18.44
N VAL A 251 3.65 -18.22 -18.08
CA VAL A 251 4.94 -18.87 -18.20
C VAL A 251 5.46 -19.18 -16.81
N PRO A 252 6.04 -20.36 -16.54
CA PRO A 252 6.64 -20.67 -15.24
C PRO A 252 7.62 -19.56 -14.81
N THR A 253 7.52 -19.14 -13.56
CA THR A 253 8.18 -17.92 -13.05
C THR A 253 9.69 -17.94 -13.25
N GLU A 254 10.36 -19.07 -12.93
CA GLU A 254 11.80 -19.18 -13.15
C GLU A 254 12.18 -19.10 -14.64
N GLU A 255 11.38 -19.67 -15.51
CA GLU A 255 11.61 -19.58 -16.96
C GLU A 255 11.43 -18.14 -17.44
N ALA A 256 10.39 -17.46 -17.00
CA ALA A 256 10.14 -16.06 -17.32
C ALA A 256 11.28 -15.14 -16.85
N ILE A 257 11.79 -15.34 -15.62
CA ILE A 257 12.94 -14.61 -15.07
C ILE A 257 14.17 -14.81 -15.94
N ARG A 258 14.51 -16.08 -16.26
CA ARG A 258 15.70 -16.37 -17.11
C ARG A 258 15.62 -15.75 -18.49
N ARG A 259 14.41 -15.60 -19.04
CA ARG A 259 14.18 -14.96 -20.37
C ARG A 259 14.25 -13.43 -20.31
N ALA A 260 13.54 -12.82 -19.35
CA ALA A 260 13.36 -11.37 -19.30
C ALA A 260 14.44 -10.65 -18.51
N THR A 261 14.91 -11.25 -17.41
CA THR A 261 15.80 -10.63 -16.44
C THR A 261 16.94 -11.59 -16.06
N PRO A 262 17.80 -11.98 -17.05
CA PRO A 262 18.78 -13.05 -16.87
C PRO A 262 19.83 -12.75 -15.78
N ASP A 263 20.00 -11.48 -15.40
CA ASP A 263 20.92 -11.06 -14.34
C ASP A 263 20.33 -11.17 -12.94
N THR A 264 19.02 -11.52 -12.81
CA THR A 264 18.37 -11.74 -11.52
C THR A 264 18.76 -13.10 -10.97
N GLU A 265 19.42 -13.14 -9.81
CA GLU A 265 19.76 -14.38 -9.11
C GLU A 265 18.49 -15.04 -8.53
N ILE A 266 18.26 -16.32 -8.82
CA ILE A 266 17.18 -17.09 -8.17
C ILE A 266 17.76 -17.75 -6.91
N ARG A 267 17.48 -17.17 -5.73
CA ARG A 267 18.03 -17.61 -4.42
C ARG A 267 17.29 -18.77 -3.79
N SER A 268 16.02 -18.96 -4.14
CA SER A 268 15.24 -20.12 -3.73
C SER A 268 14.26 -20.52 -4.83
N PRO A 269 13.82 -21.80 -4.86
CA PRO A 269 12.93 -22.28 -5.92
C PRO A 269 11.64 -21.49 -6.02
N LEU A 270 11.22 -21.20 -7.27
CA LEU A 270 9.95 -20.57 -7.62
C LEU A 270 9.12 -21.54 -8.47
N PRO A 271 8.52 -22.59 -7.86
CA PRO A 271 7.87 -23.67 -8.60
C PRO A 271 6.62 -23.18 -9.35
N GLY A 272 6.47 -23.59 -10.60
CA GLY A 272 5.32 -23.22 -11.42
C GLY A 272 5.20 -21.73 -11.59
N PHE A 273 4.08 -21.18 -11.15
CA PHE A 273 3.75 -19.76 -11.25
C PHE A 273 3.95 -18.99 -9.93
N ALA A 274 4.74 -19.52 -9.00
CA ALA A 274 4.98 -18.86 -7.71
C ALA A 274 5.46 -17.42 -7.88
N GLY A 275 4.97 -16.52 -7.03
CA GLY A 275 5.31 -15.10 -7.07
C GLY A 275 6.81 -14.84 -6.88
N GLY A 276 7.32 -13.82 -7.55
CA GLY A 276 8.73 -13.42 -7.46
C GLY A 276 9.12 -12.63 -6.20
N PHE A 277 8.20 -12.53 -5.23
CA PHE A 277 8.40 -11.76 -3.99
C PHE A 277 8.17 -12.61 -2.76
N ASP A 278 8.97 -12.39 -1.72
CA ASP A 278 8.77 -12.99 -0.41
C ASP A 278 7.73 -12.19 0.38
N ILE A 279 6.69 -12.87 0.84
CA ILE A 279 5.61 -12.31 1.67
C ILE A 279 5.61 -12.89 3.09
N SER A 280 6.70 -13.55 3.50
CA SER A 280 6.79 -14.21 4.80
C SER A 280 6.62 -13.22 5.96
N SER A 281 7.17 -12.01 5.83
CA SER A 281 7.01 -10.95 6.84
C SER A 281 5.54 -10.56 7.04
N ALA A 282 4.77 -10.39 5.96
CA ALA A 282 3.34 -10.10 6.06
C ALA A 282 2.56 -11.27 6.67
N ARG A 283 2.89 -12.50 6.30
CA ARG A 283 2.28 -13.72 6.85
C ARG A 283 2.54 -13.88 8.34
N GLU A 284 3.80 -13.76 8.78
CA GLU A 284 4.20 -14.02 10.16
C GLU A 284 3.77 -12.92 11.13
N ILE A 285 3.81 -11.68 10.70
CA ILE A 285 3.54 -10.53 11.55
C ILE A 285 2.08 -10.13 11.49
N LEU A 286 1.52 -9.96 10.28
CA LEU A 286 0.14 -9.51 10.10
C LEU A 286 -0.88 -10.65 10.03
N GLY A 287 -0.43 -11.90 9.85
CA GLY A 287 -1.33 -13.01 9.49
C GLY A 287 -1.93 -12.86 8.09
N TRP A 288 -1.34 -11.99 7.26
CA TRP A 288 -1.83 -11.73 5.92
C TRP A 288 -1.25 -12.72 4.91
N VAL A 289 -2.11 -13.32 4.11
CA VAL A 289 -1.77 -14.09 2.91
C VAL A 289 -2.73 -13.68 1.81
N PRO A 290 -2.32 -13.59 0.54
CA PRO A 290 -3.26 -13.31 -0.54
C PRO A 290 -4.27 -14.45 -0.66
N GLU A 291 -5.55 -14.09 -0.81
CA GLU A 291 -6.67 -15.05 -0.90
C GLU A 291 -7.27 -15.09 -2.31
N HIS A 292 -6.85 -14.16 -3.18
CA HIS A 292 -7.42 -14.01 -4.51
C HIS A 292 -6.33 -14.06 -5.58
N SER A 293 -6.56 -14.90 -6.59
CA SER A 293 -5.75 -14.97 -7.80
C SER A 293 -6.62 -14.71 -9.04
N TRP A 294 -6.02 -14.16 -10.08
CA TRP A 294 -6.67 -14.09 -11.38
C TRP A 294 -6.90 -15.48 -11.98
N ARG A 295 -6.18 -16.50 -11.49
CA ARG A 295 -6.26 -17.91 -11.90
C ARG A 295 -7.42 -18.65 -11.26
N ASP A 296 -8.03 -18.09 -10.20
CA ASP A 296 -9.15 -18.73 -9.53
C ASP A 296 -10.34 -18.85 -10.49
N ASP A 297 -10.99 -20.00 -10.50
CA ASP A 297 -12.25 -20.18 -11.19
C ASP A 297 -13.32 -19.30 -10.55
N SER A 298 -14.18 -18.70 -11.38
CA SER A 298 -15.25 -17.75 -10.98
C SER A 298 -16.39 -18.44 -10.26
#